data_ea20fa19f12b9cc4ede494c806e26d75
#
_entry.id   ea20fa19f12b9cc4ede494c806e26d75
#
_cell.length_a   1.000
_cell.length_b   1.000
_cell.length_c   1.000
_cell.angle_alpha   90.00
_cell.angle_beta   90.00
_cell.angle_gamma   90.00
#
_symmetry.space_group_name_H-M   'P 1'
#
loop_
_entity.id
_entity.type
_entity.pdbx_description
1 polymer ?
#
loop_
_entity_poly.entity_id
_entity_poly.type
_entity_poly.pdbx_seq_one_letter_code
_entity_poly.pdbx_strand_id
1 'polypeptide(L)'
;EIEHTIFRQIGEYLRPGDLLVLNQTRVIPARLIAHKPTGGKVEILLLRRENERTWECLVGGKGMGEGKRVQLHDGLEAEITQVLEGSRRRVCFAEPVENHLSADGQMPLPPYIHEKLNDPERYQTVYAKSPGAVAAPTAGLHFDQALLQQLEAKGVTLCWLTLHVGAGT
;
A
#
# COMPACT_ATOMS: atom_id res chain seq x y z
N GLU A 1 33.29 -2.96 -11.00
CA GLU A 1 32.81 -3.38 -12.33
C GLU A 1 31.27 -3.33 -12.33
N ILE A 2 30.64 -2.81 -13.39
CA ILE A 2 29.19 -2.78 -13.55
C ILE A 2 28.84 -3.89 -14.54
N GLU A 3 27.92 -4.77 -14.14
CA GLU A 3 27.40 -5.86 -14.94
C GLU A 3 25.91 -5.68 -15.20
N HIS A 4 25.49 -5.88 -16.46
CA HIS A 4 24.07 -5.81 -16.84
C HIS A 4 23.51 -7.21 -16.99
N THR A 5 22.43 -7.49 -16.24
CA THR A 5 21.78 -8.81 -16.25
C THR A 5 20.29 -8.69 -16.01
N ILE A 6 19.56 -9.78 -16.06
CA ILE A 6 18.13 -9.87 -15.72
C ILE A 6 17.96 -10.37 -14.30
N PHE A 7 16.88 -9.94 -13.62
CA PHE A 7 16.66 -10.26 -12.21
C PHE A 7 16.65 -11.76 -11.91
N ARG A 8 16.19 -12.61 -12.83
CA ARG A 8 16.17 -14.07 -12.66
C ARG A 8 17.55 -14.68 -12.41
N GLN A 9 18.62 -13.99 -12.81
CA GLN A 9 20.01 -14.41 -12.59
C GLN A 9 20.57 -13.99 -11.22
N ILE A 10 19.76 -13.40 -10.33
CA ILE A 10 20.19 -12.98 -8.99
C ILE A 10 20.86 -14.12 -8.21
N GLY A 11 20.44 -15.36 -8.47
CA GLY A 11 21.06 -16.55 -7.88
C GLY A 11 22.55 -16.73 -8.22
N GLU A 12 23.06 -16.15 -9.29
CA GLU A 12 24.47 -16.22 -9.66
C GLU A 12 25.36 -15.36 -8.74
N TYR A 13 24.77 -14.33 -8.15
CA TYR A 13 25.42 -13.38 -7.25
C TYR A 13 25.31 -13.76 -5.76
N LEU A 14 24.43 -14.71 -5.44
CA LEU A 14 24.22 -15.19 -4.07
C LEU A 14 24.95 -16.53 -3.85
N ARG A 15 25.50 -16.73 -2.66
CA ARG A 15 26.29 -17.91 -2.27
C ARG A 15 25.58 -18.71 -1.17
N PRO A 16 25.85 -20.01 -1.04
CA PRO A 16 25.43 -20.76 0.14
C PRO A 16 25.92 -20.06 1.42
N GLY A 17 25.00 -19.88 2.38
CA GLY A 17 25.24 -19.17 3.62
C GLY A 17 24.89 -17.68 3.61
N ASP A 18 24.59 -17.09 2.45
CA ASP A 18 24.07 -15.72 2.38
C ASP A 18 22.68 -15.62 2.99
N LEU A 19 22.37 -14.44 3.57
CA LEU A 19 21.07 -14.10 4.12
C LEU A 19 20.36 -13.10 3.19
N LEU A 20 19.25 -13.51 2.60
CA LEU A 20 18.38 -12.64 1.80
C LEU A 20 17.21 -12.13 2.66
N VAL A 21 17.23 -10.84 2.97
CA VAL A 21 16.18 -10.20 3.79
C VAL A 21 15.09 -9.65 2.88
N LEU A 22 13.84 -10.09 3.12
CA LEU A 22 12.68 -9.78 2.29
C LEU A 22 11.57 -9.13 3.14
N ASN A 23 10.92 -8.10 2.59
CA ASN A 23 9.83 -7.42 3.23
C ASN A 23 8.49 -8.08 2.86
N GLN A 24 7.88 -8.82 3.80
CA GLN A 24 6.61 -9.52 3.64
C GLN A 24 5.37 -8.65 3.85
N THR A 25 5.53 -7.33 3.84
CA THR A 25 4.37 -6.45 3.95
C THR A 25 3.40 -6.66 2.78
N ARG A 26 2.09 -6.53 3.07
CA ARG A 26 1.02 -6.60 2.09
C ARG A 26 0.40 -5.23 1.90
N VAL A 27 0.25 -4.81 0.67
CA VAL A 27 -0.42 -3.55 0.32
C VAL A 27 -1.91 -3.67 0.60
N ILE A 28 -2.46 -2.68 1.30
CA ILE A 28 -3.90 -2.55 1.49
C ILE A 28 -4.51 -1.69 0.37
N PRO A 29 -5.78 -1.88 0.00
CA PRO A 29 -6.47 -1.03 -0.99
C PRO A 29 -6.78 0.34 -0.37
N ALA A 30 -5.73 1.13 -0.17
CA ALA A 30 -5.71 2.35 0.63
C ALA A 30 -6.33 3.59 -0.04
N ARG A 31 -6.70 3.50 -1.32
CA ARG A 31 -7.32 4.60 -2.07
C ARG A 31 -8.83 4.46 -2.01
N LEU A 32 -9.50 5.43 -1.39
CA LEU A 32 -10.93 5.45 -1.17
C LEU A 32 -11.58 6.58 -1.96
N ILE A 33 -12.77 6.32 -2.50
CA ILE A 33 -13.61 7.32 -3.12
C ILE A 33 -14.76 7.63 -2.19
N ALA A 34 -14.87 8.89 -1.80
CA ALA A 34 -15.93 9.38 -0.94
C ALA A 34 -16.67 10.55 -1.60
N HIS A 35 -17.81 10.90 -1.08
CA HIS A 35 -18.64 12.00 -1.57
C HIS A 35 -18.99 12.95 -0.43
N LYS A 36 -19.01 14.23 -0.74
CA LYS A 36 -19.54 15.26 0.15
C LYS A 36 -21.07 15.13 0.23
N PRO A 37 -21.71 15.68 1.26
CA PRO A 37 -23.17 15.79 1.31
C PRO A 37 -23.77 16.53 0.10
N THR A 38 -22.97 17.40 -0.55
CA THR A 38 -23.33 18.12 -1.79
C THR A 38 -23.10 17.34 -3.08
N GLY A 39 -22.69 16.04 -3.00
CA GLY A 39 -22.41 15.17 -4.13
C GLY A 39 -21.02 15.29 -4.74
N GLY A 40 -20.18 16.24 -4.29
CA GLY A 40 -18.82 16.39 -4.81
C GLY A 40 -17.91 15.22 -4.45
N LYS A 41 -17.21 14.66 -5.45
CA LYS A 41 -16.24 13.57 -5.27
C LYS A 41 -15.03 14.02 -4.46
N VAL A 42 -14.58 13.17 -3.55
CA VAL A 42 -13.37 13.33 -2.74
C VAL A 42 -12.57 12.04 -2.82
N GLU A 43 -11.27 12.15 -3.03
CA GLU A 43 -10.35 11.02 -2.97
C GLU A 43 -9.60 11.06 -1.63
N ILE A 44 -9.56 9.94 -0.94
CA ILE A 44 -8.84 9.76 0.32
C ILE A 44 -7.81 8.65 0.12
N LEU A 45 -6.53 8.97 0.31
CA LEU A 45 -5.47 7.98 0.34
C LEU A 45 -4.99 7.83 1.78
N LEU A 46 -5.20 6.67 2.37
CA LEU A 46 -4.71 6.32 3.70
C LEU A 46 -3.18 6.32 3.68
N LEU A 47 -2.54 6.97 4.66
CA LEU A 47 -1.07 7.02 4.77
C LEU A 47 -0.58 6.27 6.00
N ARG A 48 -1.06 6.67 7.17
CA ARG A 48 -0.62 6.14 8.46
C ARG A 48 -1.79 6.05 9.42
N ARG A 49 -1.94 4.87 10.02
CA ARG A 49 -2.90 4.67 11.10
C ARG A 49 -2.39 5.32 12.38
N GLU A 50 -3.22 6.15 13.00
CA GLU A 50 -2.94 6.77 14.30
C GLU A 50 -3.61 6.01 15.45
N ASN A 51 -4.84 5.56 15.22
CA ASN A 51 -5.58 4.69 16.13
C ASN A 51 -6.63 3.88 15.36
N GLU A 52 -7.57 3.23 16.06
CA GLU A 52 -8.55 2.32 15.48
C GLU A 52 -9.40 2.96 14.38
N ARG A 53 -9.75 4.25 14.51
CA ARG A 53 -10.63 4.96 13.58
C ARG A 53 -10.00 6.20 12.95
N THR A 54 -8.79 6.56 13.32
CA THR A 54 -8.15 7.80 12.86
C THR A 54 -6.91 7.51 12.05
N TRP A 55 -6.85 8.13 10.88
CA TRP A 55 -5.75 8.02 9.95
C TRP A 55 -5.22 9.37 9.51
N GLU A 56 -3.93 9.47 9.29
CA GLU A 56 -3.35 10.49 8.44
C GLU A 56 -3.58 10.09 6.99
N CYS A 57 -4.13 11.00 6.17
CA CYS A 57 -4.53 10.73 4.79
C CYS A 57 -4.08 11.88 3.87
N LEU A 58 -3.85 11.59 2.58
CA LEU A 58 -3.96 12.61 1.55
C LEU A 58 -5.42 12.73 1.14
N VAL A 59 -5.95 13.95 1.14
CA VAL A 59 -7.35 14.20 0.78
C VAL A 59 -7.41 15.14 -0.40
N GLY A 60 -7.86 14.61 -1.54
CA GLY A 60 -8.14 15.35 -2.77
C GLY A 60 -9.58 15.87 -2.76
N GLY A 61 -9.77 17.08 -3.31
CA GLY A 61 -11.09 17.72 -3.42
C GLY A 61 -11.09 19.14 -2.84
N LYS A 62 -11.85 20.03 -3.48
CA LYS A 62 -11.93 21.44 -3.04
C LYS A 62 -12.67 21.54 -1.70
N GLY A 63 -12.18 22.42 -0.80
CA GLY A 63 -12.88 22.77 0.44
C GLY A 63 -12.90 21.66 1.48
N MET A 64 -11.90 20.77 1.50
CA MET A 64 -11.73 19.71 2.50
C MET A 64 -10.94 20.23 3.70
N GLY A 65 -11.56 21.18 4.43
CA GLY A 65 -11.06 21.72 5.70
C GLY A 65 -11.58 20.96 6.91
N GLU A 66 -11.13 21.39 8.10
CA GLU A 66 -11.56 20.84 9.38
C GLU A 66 -13.08 20.89 9.57
N GLY A 67 -13.67 19.87 10.19
CA GLY A 67 -15.10 19.68 10.40
C GLY A 67 -15.90 19.27 9.15
N LYS A 68 -15.24 19.09 7.99
CA LYS A 68 -15.92 18.61 6.78
C LYS A 68 -16.11 17.11 6.83
N ARG A 69 -17.33 16.68 6.46
CA ARG A 69 -17.73 15.28 6.41
C ARG A 69 -17.86 14.79 4.98
N VAL A 70 -17.59 13.52 4.81
CA VAL A 70 -17.74 12.77 3.57
C VAL A 70 -18.28 11.39 3.88
N GLN A 71 -18.84 10.73 2.87
CA GLN A 71 -19.37 9.38 2.98
C GLN A 71 -18.76 8.51 1.88
N LEU A 72 -18.28 7.32 2.22
CA LEU A 72 -17.86 6.30 1.28
C LEU A 72 -19.08 5.66 0.59
N HIS A 73 -18.85 4.89 -0.46
CA HIS A 73 -19.93 4.30 -1.25
C HIS A 73 -20.79 3.31 -0.44
N ASP A 74 -20.20 2.58 0.49
CA ASP A 74 -20.88 1.63 1.39
C ASP A 74 -21.60 2.30 2.58
N GLY A 75 -21.52 3.63 2.66
CA GLY A 75 -22.21 4.41 3.71
C GLY A 75 -21.31 4.79 4.88
N LEU A 76 -20.06 4.34 4.96
CA LEU A 76 -19.14 4.75 6.03
C LEU A 76 -18.89 6.26 6.00
N GLU A 77 -19.17 6.91 7.11
CA GLU A 77 -18.90 8.34 7.29
C GLU A 77 -17.49 8.61 7.78
N ALA A 78 -16.92 9.72 7.33
CA ALA A 78 -15.62 10.19 7.78
C ALA A 78 -15.62 11.71 7.94
N GLU A 79 -14.88 12.21 8.93
CA GLU A 79 -14.74 13.63 9.24
C GLU A 79 -13.27 14.05 9.20
N ILE A 80 -12.99 15.20 8.61
CA ILE A 80 -11.68 15.85 8.68
C ILE A 80 -11.53 16.49 10.04
N THR A 81 -10.72 15.92 10.91
CA THR A 81 -10.53 16.43 12.28
C THR A 81 -9.38 17.41 12.39
N GLN A 82 -8.45 17.42 11.42
CA GLN A 82 -7.36 18.38 11.38
C GLN A 82 -6.82 18.55 9.95
N VAL A 83 -6.45 19.78 9.61
CA VAL A 83 -5.69 20.10 8.40
C VAL A 83 -4.21 20.06 8.74
N LEU A 84 -3.45 19.26 8.00
CA LEU A 84 -1.99 19.16 8.10
C LEU A 84 -1.34 19.85 6.90
N GLU A 85 -0.05 19.66 6.69
CA GLU A 85 0.68 20.27 5.59
C GLU A 85 0.19 19.77 4.21
N GLY A 86 0.06 20.68 3.25
CA GLY A 86 -0.37 20.39 1.88
C GLY A 86 -1.77 19.76 1.82
N SER A 87 -1.88 18.63 1.16
CA SER A 87 -3.13 17.83 1.07
C SER A 87 -3.31 16.83 2.22
N ARG A 88 -2.41 16.78 3.18
CA ARG A 88 -2.51 15.89 4.33
C ARG A 88 -3.60 16.34 5.28
N ARG A 89 -4.37 15.38 5.74
CA ARG A 89 -5.46 15.58 6.71
C ARG A 89 -5.45 14.46 7.74
N ARG A 90 -5.88 14.76 8.93
CA ARG A 90 -6.29 13.74 9.89
C ARG A 90 -7.77 13.47 9.65
N VAL A 91 -8.11 12.21 9.40
CA VAL A 91 -9.47 11.76 9.09
C VAL A 91 -9.91 10.77 10.16
N CYS A 92 -11.05 11.03 10.78
CA CYS A 92 -11.69 10.11 11.70
C CYS A 92 -12.89 9.45 11.01
N PHE A 93 -12.87 8.13 10.93
CA PHE A 93 -13.97 7.32 10.40
C PHE A 93 -14.94 6.93 11.52
N ALA A 94 -16.21 6.75 11.19
CA ALA A 94 -17.24 6.33 12.16
C ALA A 94 -16.96 4.93 12.72
N GLU A 95 -16.34 4.06 11.91
CA GLU A 95 -15.89 2.71 12.25
C GLU A 95 -14.46 2.47 11.73
N PRO A 96 -13.79 1.36 12.12
CA PRO A 96 -12.50 1.01 11.54
C PRO A 96 -12.58 0.84 10.03
N VAL A 97 -11.89 1.70 9.28
CA VAL A 97 -11.95 1.74 7.81
C VAL A 97 -11.47 0.45 7.16
N GLU A 98 -10.65 -0.33 7.85
CA GLU A 98 -10.14 -1.62 7.38
C GLU A 98 -11.26 -2.62 7.04
N ASN A 99 -12.41 -2.53 7.74
CA ASN A 99 -13.58 -3.37 7.48
C ASN A 99 -14.25 -3.07 6.13
N HIS A 100 -13.98 -1.90 5.57
CA HIS A 100 -14.61 -1.36 4.37
C HIS A 100 -13.68 -1.39 3.14
N LEU A 101 -12.38 -1.67 3.33
CA LEU A 101 -11.38 -1.63 2.24
C LEU A 101 -11.66 -2.64 1.12
N SER A 102 -12.27 -3.77 1.41
CA SER A 102 -12.61 -4.78 0.40
C SER A 102 -13.73 -4.35 -0.54
N ALA A 103 -14.63 -3.48 -0.07
CA ALA A 103 -15.77 -2.97 -0.84
C ALA A 103 -15.42 -1.68 -1.61
N ASP A 104 -14.78 -0.73 -0.93
CA ASP A 104 -14.56 0.63 -1.42
C ASP A 104 -13.09 0.96 -1.72
N GLY A 105 -12.16 0.13 -1.28
CA GLY A 105 -10.74 0.36 -1.45
C GLY A 105 -10.23 0.01 -2.85
N GLN A 106 -9.36 0.87 -3.38
CA GLN A 106 -8.60 0.61 -4.59
C GLN A 106 -7.11 0.53 -4.27
N MET A 107 -6.39 -0.31 -5.03
CA MET A 107 -4.94 -0.42 -4.89
C MET A 107 -4.29 0.92 -5.21
N PRO A 108 -3.43 1.44 -4.33
CA PRO A 108 -2.78 2.74 -4.50
C PRO A 108 -1.58 2.63 -5.44
N LEU A 109 -1.85 2.41 -6.74
CA LEU A 109 -0.79 2.31 -7.74
C LEU A 109 0.02 3.61 -7.84
N PRO A 110 1.32 3.50 -8.18
CA PRO A 110 2.15 4.66 -8.48
C PRO A 110 1.52 5.55 -9.57
N PRO A 111 1.68 6.88 -9.52
CA PRO A 111 0.99 7.82 -10.39
C PRO A 111 1.33 7.69 -11.88
N TYR A 112 2.44 7.03 -12.22
CA TYR A 112 2.83 6.76 -13.61
C TYR A 112 2.13 5.51 -14.21
N ILE A 113 1.41 4.73 -13.40
CA ILE A 113 0.59 3.60 -13.87
C ILE A 113 -0.83 4.11 -14.04
N HIS A 114 -1.26 4.26 -15.30
CA HIS A 114 -2.59 4.75 -15.65
C HIS A 114 -3.58 3.63 -15.98
N GLU A 115 -3.08 2.43 -16.22
CA GLU A 115 -3.91 1.26 -16.51
C GLU A 115 -4.65 0.80 -15.25
N LYS A 116 -5.93 0.44 -15.45
CA LYS A 116 -6.73 -0.14 -14.37
C LYS A 116 -6.18 -1.53 -14.02
N LEU A 117 -5.85 -1.73 -12.77
CA LEU A 117 -5.41 -3.02 -12.27
C LEU A 117 -6.61 -3.98 -12.18
N ASN A 118 -6.66 -4.96 -13.09
CA ASN A 118 -7.73 -5.96 -13.10
C ASN A 118 -7.54 -7.03 -12.01
N ASP A 119 -6.30 -7.26 -11.62
CA ASP A 119 -5.93 -8.22 -10.59
C ASP A 119 -5.06 -7.53 -9.52
N PRO A 120 -5.61 -7.25 -8.33
CA PRO A 120 -4.90 -6.60 -7.24
C PRO A 120 -3.64 -7.36 -6.77
N GLU A 121 -3.60 -8.69 -6.95
CA GLU A 121 -2.44 -9.51 -6.56
C GLU A 121 -1.19 -9.20 -7.40
N ARG A 122 -1.33 -8.65 -8.58
CA ARG A 122 -0.18 -8.19 -9.39
C ARG A 122 0.60 -7.05 -8.75
N TYR A 123 0.03 -6.34 -7.79
CA TYR A 123 0.73 -5.31 -7.01
C TYR A 123 1.11 -5.81 -5.61
N GLN A 124 1.29 -7.12 -5.47
CA GLN A 124 1.78 -7.77 -4.26
C GLN A 124 3.01 -8.60 -4.60
N THR A 125 3.92 -8.74 -3.62
CA THR A 125 4.96 -9.77 -3.73
C THR A 125 4.34 -11.16 -3.53
N VAL A 126 4.92 -12.20 -4.14
CA VAL A 126 4.44 -13.58 -3.99
C VAL A 126 4.50 -14.10 -2.55
N TYR A 127 5.18 -13.36 -1.68
CA TYR A 127 5.33 -13.65 -0.26
C TYR A 127 4.66 -12.61 0.66
N ALA A 128 3.81 -11.73 0.12
CA ALA A 128 3.09 -10.72 0.90
C ALA A 128 2.15 -11.37 1.93
N LYS A 129 2.35 -11.06 3.22
CA LYS A 129 1.64 -11.70 4.32
C LYS A 129 0.96 -10.70 5.25
N SER A 130 1.66 -9.65 5.68
CA SER A 130 1.23 -8.73 6.74
C SER A 130 0.61 -7.46 6.16
N PRO A 131 -0.74 -7.26 6.20
CA PRO A 131 -1.39 -6.06 5.67
C PRO A 131 -0.96 -4.79 6.40
N GLY A 132 -0.91 -3.64 5.69
CA GLY A 132 -0.63 -2.33 6.30
C GLY A 132 0.20 -1.38 5.44
N ALA A 133 0.83 -1.84 4.36
CA ALA A 133 1.54 -0.97 3.43
C ALA A 133 0.58 -0.26 2.47
N VAL A 134 0.91 0.97 2.09
CA VAL A 134 0.21 1.72 1.04
C VAL A 134 1.03 1.77 -0.26
N ALA A 135 2.20 1.15 -0.29
CA ALA A 135 2.99 0.93 -1.49
C ALA A 135 3.68 -0.44 -1.43
N ALA A 136 3.85 -1.09 -2.56
CA ALA A 136 4.54 -2.37 -2.64
C ALA A 136 6.06 -2.18 -2.51
N PRO A 137 6.78 -3.13 -1.88
CA PRO A 137 8.23 -3.20 -1.99
C PRO A 137 8.61 -3.65 -3.42
N THR A 138 8.68 -2.69 -4.34
CA THR A 138 8.68 -2.93 -5.80
C THR A 138 9.81 -3.82 -6.28
N ALA A 139 11.00 -3.77 -5.66
CA ALA A 139 12.09 -4.70 -5.95
C ALA A 139 11.69 -6.16 -5.68
N GLY A 140 10.82 -6.38 -4.69
CA GLY A 140 10.29 -7.69 -4.35
C GLY A 140 9.33 -8.30 -5.37
N LEU A 141 8.73 -7.47 -6.24
CA LEU A 141 7.80 -7.92 -7.29
C LEU A 141 8.50 -8.76 -8.38
N HIS A 142 9.82 -8.70 -8.45
CA HIS A 142 10.59 -9.49 -9.40
C HIS A 142 10.79 -10.95 -8.98
N PHE A 143 10.56 -11.28 -7.70
CA PHE A 143 10.63 -12.66 -7.24
C PHE A 143 9.35 -13.42 -7.61
N ASP A 144 9.53 -14.62 -8.11
CA ASP A 144 8.50 -15.64 -8.17
C ASP A 144 8.81 -16.77 -7.17
N GLN A 145 7.83 -17.64 -6.93
CA GLN A 145 7.98 -18.74 -5.98
C GLN A 145 9.09 -19.73 -6.37
N ALA A 146 9.27 -19.95 -7.67
CA ALA A 146 10.29 -20.87 -8.18
C ALA A 146 11.70 -20.34 -7.92
N LEU A 147 11.91 -19.03 -8.11
CA LEU A 147 13.21 -18.40 -7.83
C LEU A 147 13.56 -18.46 -6.34
N LEU A 148 12.59 -18.20 -5.47
CA LEU A 148 12.78 -18.31 -4.01
C LEU A 148 13.19 -19.73 -3.61
N GLN A 149 12.49 -20.76 -4.13
CA GLN A 149 12.84 -22.16 -3.88
C GLN A 149 14.23 -22.54 -4.40
N GLN A 150 14.61 -22.02 -5.57
CA GLN A 150 15.97 -22.24 -6.12
C GLN A 150 17.05 -21.62 -5.22
N LEU A 151 16.82 -20.44 -4.66
CA LEU A 151 17.74 -19.78 -3.74
C LEU A 151 17.89 -20.57 -2.43
N GLU A 152 16.78 -21.04 -1.85
CA GLU A 152 16.81 -21.89 -0.65
C GLU A 152 17.55 -23.21 -0.93
N ALA A 153 17.27 -23.87 -2.06
CA ALA A 153 17.98 -25.09 -2.48
C ALA A 153 19.48 -24.88 -2.70
N LYS A 154 19.89 -23.67 -3.10
CA LYS A 154 21.29 -23.26 -3.21
C LYS A 154 21.98 -23.05 -1.85
N GLY A 155 21.21 -22.99 -0.76
CA GLY A 155 21.73 -22.74 0.59
C GLY A 155 21.71 -21.25 0.99
N VAL A 156 20.93 -20.41 0.31
CA VAL A 156 20.64 -19.04 0.72
C VAL A 156 19.52 -19.09 1.77
N THR A 157 19.71 -18.39 2.88
CA THR A 157 18.70 -18.29 3.94
C THR A 157 17.76 -17.12 3.65
N LEU A 158 16.44 -17.39 3.59
CA LEU A 158 15.43 -16.32 3.47
C LEU A 158 15.03 -15.83 4.86
N CYS A 159 15.09 -14.52 5.07
CA CYS A 159 14.68 -13.86 6.32
C CYS A 159 13.56 -12.86 6.03
N TRP A 160 12.49 -12.93 6.81
CA TRP A 160 11.30 -12.12 6.62
C TRP A 160 11.22 -11.00 7.65
N LEU A 161 11.02 -9.78 7.18
CA LEU A 161 10.66 -8.66 8.04
C LEU A 161 9.34 -8.06 7.58
N THR A 162 8.69 -7.29 8.43
CA THR A 162 7.52 -6.50 8.08
C THR A 162 7.83 -5.03 8.26
N LEU A 163 7.93 -4.30 7.16
CA LEU A 163 8.07 -2.86 7.12
C LEU A 163 6.94 -2.29 6.25
N HIS A 164 5.97 -1.62 6.86
CA HIS A 164 4.88 -0.99 6.13
C HIS A 164 5.40 0.25 5.38
N VAL A 165 5.37 0.17 4.05
CA VAL A 165 5.83 1.24 3.16
C VAL A 165 4.73 2.29 3.07
N GLY A 166 5.07 3.54 3.40
CA GLY A 166 4.19 4.70 3.30
C GLY A 166 4.13 5.28 1.88
N ALA A 167 3.20 6.21 1.65
CA ALA A 167 3.17 6.97 0.41
C ALA A 167 4.33 7.99 0.38
N GLY A 168 5.08 8.03 -0.72
CA GLY A 168 6.19 8.96 -0.92
C GLY A 168 7.57 8.40 -0.59
N THR A 169 7.69 7.08 -0.54
CA THR A 169 8.99 6.40 -0.52
C THR A 169 9.45 6.09 -1.94
#